data_f73e4907cf76c548d59e5512c9d6084d
#
_entry.id   f73e4907cf76c548d59e5512c9d6084d
#
_cell.length_a   1.000
_cell.length_b   1.000
_cell.length_c   1.000
_cell.angle_alpha   90.00
_cell.angle_beta   90.00
_cell.angle_gamma   90.00
#
_symmetry.space_group_name_H-M   'P 1'
#
loop_
_entity.id
_entity.type
_entity.pdbx_description
1 polymer ?
#
loop_
_entity_poly.entity_id
_entity_poly.type
_entity_poly.pdbx_seq_one_letter_code
_entity_poly.pdbx_strand_id
1 'polypeptide(L)' 'MYQPGDLVQVSLDCDIKYFWGKMAIVVKCMGHDATDHANGWYYKIQFGDGKHHIFYDKELQLLSKAERN' A
#
# COMPACT_ATOMS: atom_id res chain seq x y z
N MET A 1 -3.24 1.82 -10.38
CA MET A 1 -3.45 2.54 -9.11
C MET A 1 -4.40 1.75 -8.23
N TYR A 2 -4.06 1.58 -6.94
CA TYR A 2 -4.93 0.88 -6.01
C TYR A 2 -6.09 1.77 -5.59
N GLN A 3 -7.17 1.13 -5.15
CA GLN A 3 -8.39 1.82 -4.73
C GLN A 3 -8.68 1.52 -3.26
N PRO A 4 -9.40 2.40 -2.56
CA PRO A 4 -9.82 2.11 -1.19
C PRO A 4 -10.54 0.77 -1.10
N GLY A 5 -10.19 -0.02 -0.09
CA GLY A 5 -10.75 -1.35 0.12
C GLY A 5 -9.97 -2.47 -0.53
N ASP A 6 -9.02 -2.17 -1.42
CA ASP A 6 -8.18 -3.21 -2.02
C ASP A 6 -7.31 -3.86 -0.92
N LEU A 7 -7.17 -5.18 -1.02
CA LEU A 7 -6.29 -5.94 -0.13
C LEU A 7 -4.91 -6.01 -0.77
N VAL A 8 -3.90 -5.57 -0.02
CA VAL A 8 -2.52 -5.53 -0.51
C VAL A 8 -1.60 -6.25 0.47
N GLN A 9 -0.42 -6.60 -0.01
CA GLN A 9 0.63 -7.21 0.81
C GLN A 9 1.90 -6.40 0.63
N VAL A 10 2.61 -6.16 1.71
CA VAL A 10 3.89 -5.46 1.64
C VAL A 10 4.90 -6.38 0.98
N SER A 11 5.55 -5.86 -0.06
CA SER A 11 6.51 -6.63 -0.85
C SER A 11 7.92 -6.57 -0.25
N LEU A 12 8.81 -7.40 -0.79
CA LEU A 12 10.22 -7.40 -0.40
C LEU A 12 10.96 -6.15 -0.87
N ASP A 13 10.33 -5.32 -1.68
CA ASP A 13 10.89 -4.03 -2.12
C ASP A 13 10.75 -2.96 -1.05
N CYS A 14 10.03 -3.24 0.02
CA CYS A 14 9.94 -2.34 1.17
C CYS A 14 11.27 -2.39 1.95
N ASP A 15 11.79 -1.22 2.33
CA ASP A 15 13.06 -1.13 3.05
C ASP A 15 12.98 -1.63 4.48
N ILE A 16 11.77 -1.72 5.03
CA ILE A 16 11.57 -2.10 6.43
C ILE A 16 11.13 -3.56 6.49
N LYS A 17 12.06 -4.44 6.79
CA LYS A 17 11.84 -5.89 6.81
C LYS A 17 10.68 -6.31 7.71
N TYR A 18 10.45 -5.58 8.79
CA TYR A 18 9.36 -5.87 9.71
C TYR A 18 8.02 -6.00 9.01
N PHE A 19 7.81 -5.22 7.94
CA PHE A 19 6.53 -5.21 7.24
C PHE A 19 6.41 -6.25 6.11
N TRP A 20 7.50 -6.91 5.75
CA TRP A 20 7.50 -7.86 4.63
C TRP A 20 6.42 -8.91 4.82
N GLY A 21 5.59 -9.09 3.78
CA GLY A 21 4.56 -10.11 3.77
C GLY A 21 3.30 -9.77 4.55
N LYS A 22 3.28 -8.65 5.27
CA LYS A 22 2.08 -8.25 6.02
C LYS A 22 0.99 -7.80 5.07
N MET A 23 -0.24 -8.17 5.39
CA MET A 23 -1.41 -7.79 4.61
C MET A 23 -2.07 -6.56 5.20
N ALA A 24 -2.64 -5.74 4.33
CA ALA A 24 -3.29 -4.50 4.74
C ALA A 24 -4.38 -4.14 3.76
N ILE A 25 -5.26 -3.24 4.19
CA ILE A 25 -6.33 -2.70 3.35
C ILE A 25 -5.97 -1.28 2.98
N VAL A 26 -6.13 -0.93 1.71
CA VAL A 26 -5.94 0.45 1.25
C VAL A 26 -7.06 1.30 1.82
N VAL A 27 -6.68 2.37 2.53
CA VAL A 27 -7.64 3.32 3.09
C VAL A 27 -7.94 4.42 2.07
N LYS A 28 -6.89 5.00 1.50
CA LYS A 28 -7.04 5.98 0.42
C LYS A 28 -5.72 6.20 -0.30
N CYS A 29 -5.81 6.70 -1.54
CA CYS A 29 -4.66 7.19 -2.27
C CYS A 29 -4.34 8.60 -1.75
N MET A 30 -3.09 8.79 -1.32
CA MET A 30 -2.66 10.06 -0.75
C MET A 30 -2.15 11.02 -1.81
N GLY A 31 -1.68 10.49 -2.94
CA GLY A 31 -1.18 11.33 -4.02
C GLY A 31 -0.12 10.62 -4.85
N HIS A 32 0.54 11.40 -5.69
CA HIS A 32 1.59 10.93 -6.57
C HIS A 32 2.85 11.75 -6.34
N ASP A 33 3.96 11.04 -6.15
CA ASP A 33 5.27 11.68 -5.97
C ASP A 33 6.09 11.41 -7.23
N ALA A 34 6.53 12.47 -7.88
CA ALA A 34 7.30 12.40 -9.12
C ALA A 34 8.79 12.66 -8.89
N THR A 35 9.29 12.57 -7.66
CA THR A 35 10.70 12.76 -7.38
C THR A 35 11.50 11.54 -7.83
N ASP A 36 12.82 11.72 -8.00
CA ASP A 36 13.70 10.65 -8.46
C ASP A 36 13.79 9.48 -7.46
N HIS A 37 13.55 9.74 -6.19
CA HIS A 37 13.76 8.75 -5.14
C HIS A 37 12.49 8.03 -4.71
N ALA A 38 11.32 8.62 -4.95
CA ALA A 38 10.06 8.08 -4.48
C ALA A 38 8.99 8.27 -5.54
N ASN A 39 9.29 7.78 -6.74
CA ASN A 39 8.41 7.98 -7.89
C ASN A 39 7.26 6.99 -7.84
N GLY A 40 6.04 7.52 -7.85
CA GLY A 40 4.84 6.69 -7.93
C GLY A 40 3.73 7.18 -7.02
N TRP A 41 2.64 6.44 -7.04
CA TRP A 41 1.51 6.70 -6.16
C TRP A 41 1.82 6.20 -4.75
N TYR A 42 1.34 6.89 -3.73
CA TYR A 42 1.47 6.44 -2.35
C TYR A 42 0.12 6.44 -1.66
N TYR A 43 -0.01 5.52 -0.70
CA TYR A 43 -1.30 5.16 -0.13
C TYR A 43 -1.22 5.09 1.38
N LYS A 44 -2.32 5.45 2.00
CA LYS A 44 -2.55 5.14 3.40
C LYS A 44 -3.16 3.75 3.46
N ILE A 45 -2.51 2.86 4.21
CA ILE A 45 -2.99 1.49 4.38
C ILE A 45 -3.21 1.22 5.86
N GLN A 46 -4.06 0.24 6.14
CA GLN A 46 -4.37 -0.16 7.51
C GLN A 46 -4.07 -1.64 7.69
N PHE A 47 -3.23 -1.95 8.66
CA PHE A 47 -2.93 -3.33 9.04
C PHE A 47 -4.01 -3.90 9.95
N GLY A 48 -3.98 -5.22 10.18
CA GLY A 48 -4.97 -5.90 10.99
C GLY A 48 -5.04 -5.44 12.44
N ASP A 49 -3.96 -4.83 12.95
CA ASP A 49 -3.94 -4.27 14.30
C ASP A 49 -4.60 -2.88 14.38
N GLY A 50 -5.12 -2.37 13.28
CA GLY A 50 -5.76 -1.07 13.19
C GLY A 50 -4.80 0.10 12.95
N LYS A 51 -3.50 -0.13 12.93
CA LYS A 51 -2.52 0.92 12.68
C LYS A 51 -2.44 1.27 11.20
N HIS A 52 -2.25 2.56 10.92
CA HIS A 52 -2.13 3.09 9.58
C HIS A 52 -0.67 3.40 9.26
N HIS A 53 -0.29 3.18 7.99
CA HIS A 53 1.03 3.50 7.49
C HIS A 53 0.93 4.00 6.06
N ILE A 54 1.98 4.68 5.59
CA ILE A 54 2.05 5.18 4.22
C ILE A 54 3.08 4.33 3.45
N PHE A 55 2.67 3.82 2.30
CA PHE A 55 3.56 3.05 1.43
C PHE A 55 3.38 3.48 -0.02
N TYR A 56 4.47 3.37 -0.80
CA TYR A 56 4.42 3.57 -2.24
C TYR A 56 3.91 2.32 -2.93
N ASP A 57 3.37 2.47 -4.13
CA ASP A 57 2.81 1.35 -4.89
C ASP A 57 3.84 0.24 -5.13
N LYS A 58 5.10 0.59 -5.38
CA LYS A 58 6.15 -0.40 -5.60
C LYS A 58 6.44 -1.27 -4.37
N GLU A 59 6.08 -0.78 -3.19
CA GLU A 59 6.27 -1.52 -1.94
C GLU A 59 5.11 -2.45 -1.64
N LEU A 60 4.08 -2.43 -2.47
CA LEU A 60 2.85 -3.18 -2.26
C LEU A 60 2.58 -4.09 -3.43
N GLN A 61 1.85 -5.18 -3.16
CA GLN A 61 1.37 -6.11 -4.15
C GLN A 61 -0.12 -6.29 -3.95
N LEU A 62 -0.89 -6.18 -5.02
CA LEU A 62 -2.33 -6.37 -4.96
C LEU A 62 -2.64 -7.85 -4.75
N LEU A 63 -3.42 -8.16 -3.73
CA LEU A 63 -3.90 -9.51 -3.49
C LEU A 63 -5.34 -9.68 -3.96
N SER A 64 -6.18 -8.69 -3.70
CA SER A 64 -7.60 -8.76 -4.07
C SER A 64 -8.15 -7.36 -4.22
N LYS A 65 -8.89 -7.12 -5.27
CA LYS A 65 -9.57 -5.84 -5.48
C LYS A 65 -10.80 -5.75 -4.60
N ALA A 66 -11.08 -4.55 -4.11
CA ALA A 66 -12.33 -4.28 -3.41
C ALA A 66 -13.51 -4.56 -4.36
N GLU A 67 -14.58 -5.10 -3.79
CA GLU A 67 -15.82 -5.29 -4.54
C GLU A 67 -16.42 -3.93 -4.85
N ARG A 68 -16.75 -3.72 -6.13
CA ARG A 68 -17.34 -2.46 -6.59
C ARG A 68 -18.57 -2.76 -7.43
N ASN A 69 -19.64 -2.11 -7.08
CA ASN A 69 -20.90 -2.25 -7.81
C ASN A 69 -21.12 -1.04 -8.72
#